data_e03c617e895b106ac51b168ebe12f8e0
#
_entry.id   e03c617e895b106ac51b168ebe12f8e0
#
_cell.length_a   1.000
_cell.length_b   1.000
_cell.length_c   1.000
_cell.angle_alpha   90.00
_cell.angle_beta   90.00
_cell.angle_gamma   90.00
#
_symmetry.space_group_name_H-M   'P 1'
#
loop_
_entity.id
_entity.type
_entity.pdbx_description
1 polymer ?
#
loop_
_entity_poly.entity_id
_entity_poly.type
_entity_poly.pdbx_seq_one_letter_code
_entity_poly.pdbx_strand_id
1 'polypeptide(L)'
;MIHLVIGTPMYGGMCTSEYTQSLLNLSESANKSEGVKLTTIFLGNESLIQRGRNTIAHHFMNLPDATHLLFIDADIKFRVEDVVKMIQADKPLIIGPVALKGYNWDEIR
;
A
#
# COMPACT_ATOMS: atom_id res chain seq x y z
N MET A 1 -0.80 -13.63 -12.51
CA MET A 1 -1.60 -13.17 -11.36
C MET A 1 -0.88 -12.08 -10.59
N ILE A 2 -1.63 -11.07 -10.14
CA ILE A 2 -1.09 -9.99 -9.32
C ILE A 2 -1.49 -10.25 -7.87
N HIS A 3 -0.51 -10.31 -6.99
CA HIS A 3 -0.75 -10.37 -5.55
C HIS A 3 -0.19 -9.08 -4.95
N LEU A 4 -1.08 -8.11 -4.72
CA LEU A 4 -0.73 -6.82 -4.18
C LEU A 4 -0.76 -6.88 -2.65
N VAL A 5 0.32 -6.45 -2.03
CA VAL A 5 0.41 -6.33 -0.58
C VAL A 5 0.43 -4.84 -0.23
N ILE A 6 -0.49 -4.42 0.61
CA ILE A 6 -0.51 -3.06 1.16
C ILE A 6 0.11 -3.12 2.55
N GLY A 7 1.20 -2.40 2.72
CA GLY A 7 1.88 -2.33 4.00
C GLY A 7 1.63 -0.99 4.67
N THR A 8 1.09 -0.98 5.88
CA THR A 8 0.74 0.24 6.59
C THR A 8 1.26 0.21 8.02
N PRO A 9 2.31 1.00 8.31
CA PRO A 9 2.69 1.19 9.71
C PRO A 9 1.65 2.09 10.39
N MET A 10 1.11 1.60 11.50
CA MET A 10 0.07 2.31 12.24
C MET A 10 0.59 2.69 13.62
N TYR A 11 1.12 3.89 13.73
CA TYR A 11 1.64 4.38 15.02
C TYR A 11 0.48 4.59 15.98
N GLY A 12 0.58 4.00 17.16
CA GLY A 12 -0.52 4.00 18.11
C GLY A 12 -1.68 3.09 17.72
N GLY A 13 -1.52 2.28 16.67
CA GLY A 13 -2.56 1.34 16.24
C GLY A 13 -3.76 2.00 15.59
N MET A 14 -3.60 3.23 15.08
CA MET A 14 -4.74 4.00 14.54
C MET A 14 -4.56 4.36 13.07
N CYS A 15 -5.68 4.53 12.40
CA CYS A 15 -5.72 5.05 11.03
C CYS A 15 -6.90 6.01 10.88
N THR A 16 -6.87 6.83 9.83
CA THR A 16 -7.97 7.75 9.55
C THR A 16 -9.14 7.05 8.87
N SER A 17 -10.32 7.65 8.93
CA SER A 17 -11.48 7.14 8.22
C SER A 17 -11.28 7.22 6.70
N GLU A 18 -10.57 8.24 6.24
CA GLU A 18 -10.26 8.39 4.80
C GLU A 18 -9.39 7.23 4.31
N TYR A 19 -8.37 6.86 5.08
CA TYR A 19 -7.55 5.70 4.75
C TYR A 19 -8.41 4.43 4.71
N THR A 20 -9.25 4.23 5.72
CA THR A 20 -10.10 3.05 5.79
C THR A 20 -11.02 2.96 4.59
N GLN A 21 -11.67 4.06 4.22
CA GLN A 21 -12.57 4.08 3.07
C GLN A 21 -11.81 3.79 1.78
N SER A 22 -10.62 4.36 1.63
CA SER A 22 -9.78 4.12 0.45
C SER A 22 -9.41 2.63 0.36
N LEU A 23 -9.03 2.03 1.48
CA LEU A 23 -8.66 0.62 1.51
C LEU A 23 -9.84 -0.28 1.18
N LEU A 24 -11.02 0.04 1.70
CA LEU A 24 -12.23 -0.73 1.40
C LEU A 24 -12.58 -0.65 -0.08
N ASN A 25 -12.45 0.52 -0.69
CA ASN A 25 -12.69 0.68 -2.12
C ASN A 25 -11.70 -0.16 -2.94
N LEU A 26 -10.45 -0.17 -2.53
CA LEU A 26 -9.42 -0.97 -3.20
C LEU A 26 -9.73 -2.46 -3.06
N SER A 27 -10.12 -2.89 -1.87
CA SER A 27 -10.45 -4.29 -1.60
C SER A 27 -11.62 -4.75 -2.45
N GLU A 28 -12.66 -3.92 -2.56
CA GLU A 28 -13.81 -4.25 -3.39
C GLU A 28 -13.43 -4.37 -4.85
N SER A 29 -12.61 -3.44 -5.35
CA SER A 29 -12.13 -3.48 -6.72
C SER A 29 -11.30 -4.74 -7.00
N ALA A 30 -10.43 -5.12 -6.06
CA ALA A 30 -9.62 -6.32 -6.20
C ALA A 30 -10.48 -7.58 -6.25
N ASN A 31 -11.51 -7.64 -5.42
CA ASN A 31 -12.41 -8.79 -5.40
C ASN A 31 -13.19 -8.96 -6.69
N LYS A 32 -13.44 -7.88 -7.42
CA LYS A 32 -14.15 -7.92 -8.69
C LYS A 32 -13.23 -8.23 -9.87
N SER A 33 -11.93 -8.22 -9.67
CA SER A 33 -10.95 -8.40 -10.74
C SER A 33 -10.40 -9.81 -10.72
N GLU A 34 -10.42 -10.47 -11.87
CA GLU A 34 -9.80 -11.78 -11.98
C GLU A 34 -8.28 -11.67 -11.94
N GLY A 35 -7.64 -12.63 -11.28
CA GLY A 35 -6.19 -12.69 -11.23
C GLY A 35 -5.56 -11.68 -10.29
N VAL A 36 -6.34 -11.04 -9.43
CA VAL A 36 -5.83 -10.08 -8.45
C VAL A 36 -6.15 -10.54 -7.04
N LYS A 37 -5.12 -10.57 -6.20
CA LYS A 37 -5.25 -10.88 -4.79
C LYS A 37 -4.72 -9.70 -3.98
N LEU A 38 -5.42 -9.33 -2.94
CA LEU A 38 -5.03 -8.25 -2.05
C LEU A 38 -4.77 -8.79 -0.65
N THR A 39 -3.62 -8.45 -0.10
CA THR A 39 -3.26 -8.75 1.28
C THR A 39 -2.83 -7.46 1.95
N THR A 40 -3.21 -7.30 3.20
CA THR A 40 -2.79 -6.13 3.98
C THR A 40 -1.89 -6.57 5.13
N ILE A 41 -0.87 -5.77 5.39
CA ILE A 41 0.01 -5.95 6.54
C ILE A 41 -0.07 -4.67 7.35
N PHE A 42 -0.72 -4.75 8.51
CA PHE A 42 -0.83 -3.63 9.44
C PHE A 42 0.15 -3.88 10.58
N LEU A 43 1.00 -2.89 10.84
CA LEU A 43 1.97 -3.00 11.90
C LEU A 43 1.69 -1.90 12.92
N GLY A 44 1.13 -2.29 14.06
CA GLY A 44 0.81 -1.37 15.14
C GLY A 44 1.94 -1.25 16.14
N ASN A 45 1.86 -0.22 16.98
CA ASN A 45 2.76 -0.04 18.13
C ASN A 45 4.23 0.14 17.80
N GLU A 46 4.55 0.41 16.55
CA GLU A 46 5.93 0.67 16.13
C GLU A 46 6.17 2.17 16.15
N SER A 47 7.21 2.63 16.84
CA SER A 47 7.50 4.05 16.98
C SER A 47 8.49 4.58 15.95
N LEU A 48 9.24 3.69 15.29
CA LEU A 48 10.22 4.09 14.30
C LEU A 48 9.73 3.73 12.90
N ILE A 49 9.66 4.73 12.03
CA ILE A 49 9.16 4.56 10.65
C ILE A 49 9.98 3.52 9.90
N GLN A 50 11.31 3.63 9.97
CA GLN A 50 12.17 2.69 9.25
C GLN A 50 12.01 1.26 9.73
N ARG A 51 11.88 1.06 11.04
CA ARG A 51 11.69 -0.28 11.58
C ARG A 51 10.36 -0.86 11.13
N GLY A 52 9.31 -0.05 11.14
CA GLY A 52 8.00 -0.49 10.66
C GLY A 52 8.04 -0.92 9.20
N ARG A 53 8.64 -0.10 8.36
CA ARG A 53 8.76 -0.43 6.93
C ARG A 53 9.63 -1.64 6.69
N ASN A 54 10.74 -1.76 7.39
CA ASN A 54 11.62 -2.93 7.25
C ASN A 54 10.90 -4.21 7.67
N THR A 55 10.13 -4.16 8.73
CA THR A 55 9.36 -5.31 9.19
C THR A 55 8.32 -5.72 8.15
N ILE A 56 7.61 -4.75 7.58
CA ILE A 56 6.63 -5.02 6.54
C ILE A 56 7.30 -5.63 5.31
N ALA A 57 8.44 -5.07 4.89
CA ALA A 57 9.19 -5.60 3.75
C ALA A 57 9.62 -7.04 4.00
N HIS A 58 10.05 -7.34 5.22
CA HIS A 58 10.42 -8.69 5.59
C HIS A 58 9.24 -9.67 5.47
N HIS A 59 8.08 -9.26 5.97
CA HIS A 59 6.86 -10.07 5.82
C HIS A 59 6.50 -10.29 4.36
N PHE A 60 6.60 -9.22 3.56
CA PHE A 60 6.33 -9.32 2.13
C PHE A 60 7.24 -10.34 1.45
N MET A 61 8.54 -10.30 1.77
CA MET A 61 9.51 -11.21 1.17
C MET A 61 9.26 -12.68 1.53
N ASN A 62 8.54 -12.90 2.64
CA ASN A 62 8.19 -14.25 3.07
C ASN A 62 6.86 -14.75 2.51
N LEU A 63 6.17 -13.94 1.71
CA LEU A 63 4.95 -14.35 1.02
C LEU A 63 5.33 -14.83 -0.37
N PRO A 64 5.31 -16.15 -0.63
CA PRO A 64 5.93 -16.70 -1.84
C PRO A 64 5.24 -16.29 -3.14
N ASP A 65 3.96 -15.96 -3.09
CA ASP A 65 3.19 -15.58 -4.28
C ASP A 65 2.97 -14.07 -4.40
N ALA A 66 3.48 -13.28 -3.46
CA ALA A 66 3.32 -11.83 -3.49
C ALA A 66 4.17 -11.21 -4.60
N THR A 67 3.58 -10.32 -5.38
CA THR A 67 4.25 -9.72 -6.54
C THR A 67 4.52 -8.23 -6.38
N HIS A 68 3.70 -7.53 -5.61
CA HIS A 68 3.80 -6.07 -5.47
C HIS A 68 3.62 -5.68 -4.01
N LEU A 69 4.44 -4.75 -3.56
CA LEU A 69 4.33 -4.16 -2.23
C LEU A 69 4.15 -2.65 -2.38
N LEU A 70 3.12 -2.14 -1.75
CA LEU A 70 2.85 -0.71 -1.72
C LEU A 70 2.75 -0.26 -0.27
N PHE A 71 3.60 0.69 0.11
CA PHE A 71 3.51 1.31 1.43
C PHE A 71 2.53 2.47 1.37
N ILE A 72 1.57 2.48 2.27
CA ILE A 72 0.62 3.59 2.41
C ILE A 72 0.51 3.92 3.89
N ASP A 73 0.77 5.16 4.24
CA ASP A 73 0.66 5.59 5.63
C ASP A 73 -0.80 5.62 6.08
N ALA A 74 -1.03 5.48 7.37
CA ALA A 74 -2.37 5.28 7.93
C ALA A 74 -3.28 6.50 7.85
N ASP A 75 -2.77 7.66 7.42
CA ASP A 75 -3.52 8.89 7.29
C ASP A 75 -3.71 9.34 5.84
N ILE A 76 -3.38 8.50 4.88
CA ILE A 76 -3.43 8.86 3.47
C ILE A 76 -4.73 8.43 2.83
N LYS A 77 -5.36 9.37 2.14
CA LYS A 77 -6.49 9.09 1.25
C LYS A 77 -5.93 8.80 -0.14
N PHE A 78 -6.37 7.70 -0.73
CA PHE A 78 -5.89 7.30 -2.06
C PHE A 78 -7.06 6.78 -2.89
N ARG A 79 -6.86 6.74 -4.21
CA ARG A 79 -7.88 6.24 -5.14
C ARG A 79 -7.40 4.94 -5.77
N VAL A 80 -8.37 4.09 -6.10
CA VAL A 80 -8.09 2.82 -6.77
C VAL A 80 -7.32 3.05 -8.07
N GLU A 81 -7.69 4.09 -8.84
CA GLU A 81 -7.05 4.41 -10.11
C GLU A 81 -5.56 4.68 -9.95
N ASP A 82 -5.17 5.34 -8.87
CA ASP A 82 -3.76 5.64 -8.63
C ASP A 82 -2.97 4.37 -8.34
N VAL A 83 -3.56 3.45 -7.60
CA VAL A 83 -2.92 2.16 -7.32
C VAL A 83 -2.77 1.35 -8.61
N VAL A 84 -3.80 1.31 -9.43
CA VAL A 84 -3.76 0.60 -10.72
C VAL A 84 -2.65 1.17 -11.61
N LYS A 85 -2.52 2.49 -11.67
CA LYS A 85 -1.47 3.12 -12.46
C LYS A 85 -0.09 2.74 -11.98
N MET A 86 0.12 2.65 -10.67
CA MET A 86 1.41 2.25 -10.13
C MET A 86 1.75 0.81 -10.50
N ILE A 87 0.78 -0.08 -10.44
CA ILE A 87 0.99 -1.47 -10.83
C ILE A 87 1.30 -1.57 -12.31
N GLN A 88 0.59 -0.82 -13.14
CA GLN A 88 0.78 -0.83 -14.59
C GLN A 88 2.12 -0.23 -15.01
N ALA A 89 2.71 0.63 -14.18
CA ALA A 89 4.02 1.20 -14.46
C ALA A 89 5.12 0.14 -14.46
N ASP A 90 4.91 -0.97 -13.74
CA ASP A 90 5.79 -2.14 -13.73
C ASP A 90 7.25 -1.77 -13.45
N LYS A 91 7.45 -0.90 -12.48
CA LYS A 91 8.78 -0.46 -12.07
C LYS A 91 9.23 -1.24 -10.85
N PRO A 92 10.53 -1.54 -10.72
CA PRO A 92 11.02 -2.32 -9.57
C PRO A 92 10.81 -1.60 -8.23
N LEU A 93 10.76 -0.28 -8.24
CA LEU A 93 10.55 0.50 -7.03
C LEU A 93 9.70 1.72 -7.36
N ILE A 94 8.59 1.87 -6.63
CA ILE A 94 7.71 3.01 -6.77
C ILE A 94 7.43 3.57 -5.39
N ILE A 95 7.60 4.89 -5.23
CA ILE A 95 7.32 5.56 -3.97
C ILE A 95 5.88 6.08 -4.02
N GLY A 96 4.96 5.20 -3.65
CA GLY A 96 3.54 5.45 -3.78
C GLY A 96 2.95 6.44 -2.77
N PRO A 97 3.26 6.31 -1.47
CA PRO A 97 2.54 7.10 -0.47
C PRO A 97 2.59 8.60 -0.70
N VAL A 98 3.74 9.11 -1.14
CA VAL A 98 3.91 10.55 -1.35
C VAL A 98 3.03 11.03 -2.49
N ALA A 99 2.99 10.29 -3.59
CA ALA A 99 2.14 10.64 -4.73
C ALA A 99 0.66 10.57 -4.36
N LEU A 100 0.28 9.61 -3.54
CA LEU A 100 -1.11 9.39 -3.17
C LEU A 100 -1.66 10.50 -2.27
N LYS A 101 -0.80 11.34 -1.69
CA LYS A 101 -1.24 12.53 -0.95
C LYS A 101 -1.70 13.69 -1.84
N GLY A 102 -1.80 13.46 -3.14
CA GLY A 102 -2.20 14.50 -4.07
C GLY A 102 -1.04 15.26 -4.66
N TYR A 103 0.18 14.84 -4.40
CA TYR A 103 1.34 15.43 -5.03
C TYR A 103 1.44 15.03 -6.48
N ASN A 104 2.01 15.91 -7.27
CA ASN A 104 2.34 15.59 -8.64
C ASN A 104 3.54 14.65 -8.66
N TRP A 105 3.42 13.55 -9.40
CA TRP A 105 4.53 12.60 -9.53
C TRP A 105 5.81 13.26 -10.01
N ASP A 106 5.68 14.25 -10.90
CA ASP A 106 6.84 14.93 -11.47
C ASP A 106 7.58 15.75 -10.43
N GLU A 107 6.90 16.24 -9.42
CA GLU A 107 7.52 17.01 -8.34
C GLU A 107 8.29 16.14 -7.36
N ILE A 108 7.95 14.86 -7.30
CA ILE A 108 8.51 13.94 -6.32
C ILE A 108 9.79 13.29 -6.83
N ARG A 109 9.92 13.17 -8.11
CA ARG A 109 11.08 12.51 -8.73
C ARG A 109 12.37 13.29 -8.63
#